data_6591b8bcc186bd796655caa1e807fe0b
#
_entry.id   6591b8bcc186bd796655caa1e807fe0b
#
_cell.length_a   1.000
_cell.length_b   1.000
_cell.length_c   1.000
_cell.angle_alpha   90.00
_cell.angle_beta   90.00
_cell.angle_gamma   90.00
#
_symmetry.space_group_name_H-M   'P 1'
#
loop_
_entity.id
_entity.type
_entity.pdbx_description
1 polymer ?
#
loop_
_entity_poly.entity_id
_entity_poly.type
_entity_poly.pdbx_seq_one_letter_code
_entity_poly.pdbx_strand_id
1 'polypeptide(L)'
;MIFAYTDIEPEKEVSIIMRKYNCGKHPDIRDYGCEPFIFNIRHATNMNQNFRMALWSGRYMQLTLMSIPVNSDIGAEMHHDVDQLICIESGRAKVYMGTCKDNLREQAFVGENYAILIPAGTWHNIVNAGGQPLKLYSLYAPTQHPFETVHPTKEDAEHEHHG
;
A
#
# COMPACT_ATOMS: atom_id res chain seq x y z
N MET A 1 -17.48 17.08 -27.84
CA MET A 1 -18.38 17.27 -26.68
C MET A 1 -17.49 17.14 -25.46
N ILE A 2 -17.11 18.29 -24.87
CA ILE A 2 -16.20 18.34 -23.73
C ILE A 2 -17.06 18.17 -22.47
N PHE A 3 -16.93 17.05 -21.77
CA PHE A 3 -17.56 16.90 -20.46
C PHE A 3 -16.83 17.81 -19.48
N ALA A 4 -17.52 18.82 -18.98
CA ALA A 4 -17.03 19.66 -17.90
C ALA A 4 -16.84 18.77 -16.65
N TYR A 5 -15.61 18.70 -16.16
CA TYR A 5 -15.29 18.19 -14.83
C TYR A 5 -15.93 19.18 -13.84
N THR A 6 -17.05 18.81 -13.24
CA THR A 6 -17.60 19.58 -12.13
C THR A 6 -16.78 19.26 -10.91
N ASP A 7 -16.26 20.29 -10.25
CA ASP A 7 -15.57 20.21 -8.96
C ASP A 7 -16.53 19.65 -7.89
N ILE A 8 -16.55 18.33 -7.77
CA ILE A 8 -17.23 17.64 -6.66
C ILE A 8 -16.21 17.58 -5.53
N GLU A 9 -16.54 18.18 -4.39
CA GLU A 9 -15.69 18.10 -3.21
C GLU A 9 -15.41 16.63 -2.87
N PRO A 10 -14.15 16.24 -2.66
CA PRO A 10 -13.74 14.84 -2.49
C PRO A 10 -14.48 14.11 -1.36
N GLU A 11 -14.90 14.81 -0.31
CA GLU A 11 -15.65 14.23 0.79
C GLU A 11 -17.08 13.79 0.40
N LYS A 12 -17.71 14.48 -0.55
CA LYS A 12 -19.04 14.11 -1.06
C LYS A 12 -18.97 12.93 -2.03
N GLU A 13 -17.90 12.83 -2.81
CA GLU A 13 -17.69 11.73 -3.74
C GLU A 13 -17.52 10.40 -3.00
N VAL A 14 -16.69 10.37 -1.96
CA VAL A 14 -16.50 9.19 -1.09
C VAL A 14 -17.83 8.79 -0.42
N SER A 15 -18.63 9.76 0.05
CA SER A 15 -19.93 9.51 0.68
C SER A 15 -20.96 8.91 -0.29
N ILE A 16 -20.96 9.31 -1.57
CA ILE A 16 -21.89 8.80 -2.60
C ILE A 16 -21.52 7.37 -3.00
N ILE A 17 -20.25 7.08 -3.15
CA ILE A 17 -19.75 5.74 -3.50
C ILE A 17 -20.04 4.76 -2.37
N MET A 18 -19.78 5.14 -1.12
CA MET A 18 -20.07 4.32 0.06
C MET A 18 -21.56 4.01 0.23
N ARG A 19 -22.47 4.96 -0.09
CA ARG A 19 -23.93 4.72 -0.01
C ARG A 19 -24.43 3.69 -1.03
N LYS A 20 -23.84 3.61 -2.20
CA LYS A 20 -24.26 2.69 -3.26
C LYS A 20 -23.91 1.23 -2.98
N TYR A 21 -22.88 0.99 -2.14
CA TYR A 21 -22.41 -0.35 -1.80
C TYR A 21 -22.65 -0.75 -0.33
N ASN A 22 -23.68 -0.17 0.32
CA ASN A 22 -24.12 -0.53 1.68
C ASN A 22 -23.08 -0.23 2.78
N CYS A 23 -22.23 0.75 2.61
CA CYS A 23 -21.30 1.25 3.63
C CYS A 23 -21.97 2.26 4.56
N GLY A 24 -22.89 1.80 5.39
CA GLY A 24 -23.43 2.57 6.50
C GLY A 24 -22.64 2.29 7.76
N LYS A 25 -21.62 3.05 8.01
CA LYS A 25 -20.78 3.32 9.21
C LYS A 25 -19.35 3.51 8.73
N HIS A 26 -18.53 4.29 9.46
CA HIS A 26 -17.11 4.55 9.15
C HIS A 26 -16.46 3.35 8.44
N PRO A 27 -15.57 3.56 7.46
CA PRO A 27 -14.92 2.45 6.82
C PRO A 27 -14.24 1.62 7.91
N ASP A 28 -14.94 0.60 8.37
CA ASP A 28 -14.29 -0.45 9.12
C ASP A 28 -13.14 -0.87 8.22
N ILE A 29 -11.94 -0.80 8.76
CA ILE A 29 -10.71 -1.20 8.12
C ILE A 29 -10.89 -2.67 7.76
N ARG A 30 -11.27 -2.96 6.50
CA ARG A 30 -11.50 -4.32 6.03
C ARG A 30 -11.12 -4.45 4.57
N ASP A 31 -10.79 -5.66 4.19
CA ASP A 31 -10.57 -6.05 2.82
C ASP A 31 -11.92 -6.08 2.05
N TYR A 32 -12.06 -5.25 1.01
CA TYR A 32 -13.25 -5.16 0.16
C TYR A 32 -13.23 -6.13 -1.04
N GLY A 33 -12.20 -6.98 -1.16
CA GLY A 33 -12.14 -8.02 -2.19
C GLY A 33 -13.22 -9.09 -1.96
N CYS A 34 -13.66 -9.78 -2.96
CA CYS A 34 -13.33 -9.79 -4.39
C CYS A 34 -14.32 -9.02 -5.27
N GLU A 35 -15.18 -8.20 -4.66
CA GLU A 35 -16.21 -7.44 -5.38
C GLU A 35 -15.59 -6.20 -6.07
N PRO A 36 -16.23 -5.68 -7.14
CA PRO A 36 -15.82 -4.41 -7.73
C PRO A 36 -15.84 -3.28 -6.70
N PHE A 37 -14.72 -2.54 -6.59
CA PHE A 37 -14.56 -1.48 -5.61
C PHE A 37 -13.98 -0.23 -6.25
N ILE A 38 -14.60 0.92 -6.03
CA ILE A 38 -14.19 2.21 -6.56
C ILE A 38 -14.00 3.18 -5.40
N PHE A 39 -12.82 3.76 -5.29
CA PHE A 39 -12.46 4.63 -4.16
C PHE A 39 -11.34 5.62 -4.54
N ASN A 40 -11.15 6.64 -3.73
CA ASN A 40 -10.03 7.56 -3.86
C ASN A 40 -8.80 6.96 -3.20
N ILE A 41 -7.85 6.46 -4.00
CA ILE A 41 -6.64 5.77 -3.52
C ILE A 41 -5.76 6.69 -2.65
N ARG A 42 -5.57 7.92 -3.06
CA ARG A 42 -4.77 8.91 -2.31
C ARG A 42 -5.36 9.18 -0.92
N HIS A 43 -6.69 9.37 -0.87
CA HIS A 43 -7.38 9.59 0.40
C HIS A 43 -7.26 8.37 1.32
N ALA A 44 -7.56 7.18 0.82
CA ALA A 44 -7.47 5.94 1.59
C ALA A 44 -6.06 5.70 2.13
N THR A 45 -5.04 5.87 1.28
CA THR A 45 -3.63 5.69 1.67
C THR A 45 -3.19 6.68 2.75
N ASN A 46 -3.55 7.97 2.61
CA ASN A 46 -3.17 8.98 3.60
C ASN A 46 -3.89 8.81 4.93
N MET A 47 -5.14 8.33 4.92
CA MET A 47 -5.91 8.07 6.14
C MET A 47 -5.49 6.80 6.87
N ASN A 48 -4.85 5.84 6.21
CA ASN A 48 -4.39 4.62 6.84
C ASN A 48 -3.34 4.90 7.93
N GLN A 49 -3.55 4.34 9.13
CA GLN A 49 -2.62 4.44 10.26
C GLN A 49 -1.92 3.11 10.55
N ASN A 50 -2.38 2.00 9.95
CA ASN A 50 -1.75 0.71 10.15
C ASN A 50 -0.43 0.63 9.40
N PHE A 51 0.52 -0.09 9.97
CA PHE A 51 1.77 -0.40 9.28
C PHE A 51 1.49 -1.08 7.94
N ARG A 52 0.61 -2.09 7.91
CA ARG A 52 0.10 -2.73 6.69
C ARG A 52 -1.37 -3.13 6.86
N MET A 53 -2.17 -2.94 5.81
CA MET A 53 -3.50 -3.52 5.74
C MET A 53 -3.87 -3.89 4.31
N ALA A 54 -4.51 -5.05 4.11
CA ALA A 54 -5.14 -5.40 2.86
C ALA A 54 -6.44 -4.58 2.71
N LEU A 55 -6.54 -3.83 1.60
CA LEU A 55 -7.73 -3.05 1.29
C LEU A 55 -8.64 -3.78 0.28
N TRP A 56 -8.03 -4.51 -0.64
CA TRP A 56 -8.76 -5.27 -1.65
C TRP A 56 -7.94 -6.48 -2.11
N SER A 57 -8.51 -7.68 -2.02
CA SER A 57 -7.89 -8.92 -2.44
C SER A 57 -8.73 -9.62 -3.49
N GLY A 58 -8.22 -9.70 -4.70
CA GLY A 58 -8.82 -10.40 -5.82
C GLY A 58 -8.12 -11.73 -6.11
N ARG A 59 -8.50 -12.39 -7.20
CA ARG A 59 -7.92 -13.67 -7.62
C ARG A 59 -6.46 -13.54 -8.06
N TYR A 60 -6.08 -12.44 -8.70
CA TYR A 60 -4.80 -12.27 -9.38
C TYR A 60 -4.02 -11.06 -8.92
N MET A 61 -4.56 -10.28 -8.01
CA MET A 61 -3.85 -9.14 -7.42
C MET A 61 -4.43 -8.77 -6.07
N GLN A 62 -3.64 -8.07 -5.28
CA GLN A 62 -4.01 -7.56 -3.98
C GLN A 62 -3.51 -6.14 -3.82
N LEU A 63 -4.36 -5.27 -3.29
CA LEU A 63 -4.01 -3.91 -2.92
C LEU A 63 -3.87 -3.82 -1.40
N THR A 64 -2.71 -3.34 -0.95
CA THR A 64 -2.46 -3.03 0.46
C THR A 64 -2.11 -1.56 0.64
N LEU A 65 -2.42 -1.04 1.81
CA LEU A 65 -2.01 0.28 2.27
C LEU A 65 -0.99 0.15 3.38
N MET A 66 -0.01 1.07 3.42
CA MET A 66 1.00 1.10 4.49
C MET A 66 1.22 2.50 5.03
N SER A 67 1.50 2.55 6.33
CA SER A 67 1.99 3.72 7.05
C SER A 67 3.27 3.35 7.78
N ILE A 68 4.41 3.77 7.25
CA ILE A 68 5.73 3.42 7.79
C ILE A 68 6.19 4.56 8.70
N PRO A 69 6.40 4.32 9.99
CA PRO A 69 6.87 5.34 10.93
C PRO A 69 8.20 5.97 10.53
N VAL A 70 8.50 7.15 11.07
CA VAL A 70 9.82 7.78 10.94
C VAL A 70 10.89 6.86 11.50
N ASN A 71 12.04 6.80 10.83
CA ASN A 71 13.17 5.90 11.17
C ASN A 71 12.84 4.41 11.10
N SER A 72 11.79 4.04 10.38
CA SER A 72 11.40 2.65 10.15
C SER A 72 11.43 2.30 8.65
N ASP A 73 11.21 1.04 8.35
CA ASP A 73 11.22 0.47 7.00
C ASP A 73 10.22 -0.69 6.87
N ILE A 74 10.06 -1.22 5.65
CA ILE A 74 9.23 -2.42 5.45
C ILE A 74 9.92 -3.71 5.89
N GLY A 75 11.23 -3.69 6.15
CA GLY A 75 12.07 -4.85 6.28
C GLY A 75 12.61 -5.35 4.93
N ALA A 76 13.79 -5.97 4.95
CA ALA A 76 14.33 -6.59 3.74
C ALA A 76 13.53 -7.85 3.39
N GLU A 77 12.78 -7.81 2.30
CA GLU A 77 11.89 -8.89 1.85
C GLU A 77 12.12 -9.26 0.37
N MET A 78 11.66 -10.42 -0.04
CA MET A 78 11.67 -10.89 -1.41
C MET A 78 10.48 -11.85 -1.62
N HIS A 79 9.77 -11.68 -2.72
CA HIS A 79 8.67 -12.53 -3.13
C HIS A 79 9.09 -13.37 -4.33
N HIS A 80 9.02 -14.71 -4.22
CA HIS A 80 9.52 -15.60 -5.25
C HIS A 80 8.70 -15.54 -6.55
N ASP A 81 7.38 -15.47 -6.43
CA ASP A 81 6.42 -15.63 -7.53
C ASP A 81 5.44 -14.47 -7.64
N VAL A 82 5.78 -13.31 -7.05
CA VAL A 82 4.91 -12.13 -6.99
C VAL A 82 5.65 -10.90 -7.49
N ASP A 83 5.14 -10.27 -8.52
CA ASP A 83 5.54 -8.92 -8.89
C ASP A 83 4.85 -7.91 -7.97
N GLN A 84 5.56 -6.84 -7.64
CA GLN A 84 5.05 -5.80 -6.76
C GLN A 84 5.21 -4.42 -7.38
N LEU A 85 4.15 -3.61 -7.30
CA LEU A 85 4.18 -2.19 -7.56
C LEU A 85 3.98 -1.45 -6.24
N ILE A 86 4.87 -0.55 -5.89
CA ILE A 86 4.73 0.37 -4.75
C ILE A 86 4.57 1.79 -5.27
N CYS A 87 3.54 2.50 -4.79
CA CYS A 87 3.34 3.91 -5.10
C CYS A 87 3.38 4.75 -3.81
N ILE A 88 4.16 5.83 -3.84
CA ILE A 88 4.30 6.74 -2.69
C ILE A 88 3.30 7.88 -2.83
N GLU A 89 2.41 8.00 -1.84
CA GLU A 89 1.41 9.06 -1.76
C GLU A 89 1.84 10.25 -0.90
N SER A 90 2.69 10.00 0.12
CA SER A 90 3.19 11.05 1.00
C SER A 90 4.47 10.61 1.69
N GLY A 91 5.39 11.54 1.89
CA GLY A 91 6.67 11.29 2.54
C GLY A 91 7.83 11.10 1.57
N ARG A 92 8.96 10.61 2.08
CA ARG A 92 10.20 10.37 1.32
C ARG A 92 10.80 9.02 1.72
N ALA A 93 11.32 8.29 0.74
CA ALA A 93 11.89 6.98 0.96
C ALA A 93 13.24 6.80 0.27
N LYS A 94 14.09 5.98 0.88
CA LYS A 94 15.22 5.34 0.20
C LYS A 94 14.80 3.95 -0.22
N VAL A 95 15.06 3.63 -1.48
CA VAL A 95 14.78 2.34 -2.09
C VAL A 95 16.07 1.55 -2.20
N TYR A 96 16.09 0.36 -1.62
CA TYR A 96 17.18 -0.58 -1.69
C TYR A 96 16.76 -1.83 -2.44
N MET A 97 17.59 -2.32 -3.36
CA MET A 97 17.37 -3.58 -4.08
C MET A 97 18.66 -4.36 -4.26
N GLY A 98 18.53 -5.68 -4.40
CA GLY A 98 19.66 -6.58 -4.62
C GLY A 98 19.25 -8.00 -4.98
N THR A 99 20.24 -8.83 -5.27
CA THR A 99 20.06 -10.25 -5.57
C THR A 99 20.06 -11.14 -4.33
N CYS A 100 20.49 -10.61 -3.18
CA CYS A 100 20.45 -11.31 -1.90
C CYS A 100 20.22 -10.32 -0.76
N LYS A 101 19.72 -10.82 0.37
CA LYS A 101 19.31 -10.05 1.55
C LYS A 101 20.44 -9.18 2.12
N ASP A 102 21.66 -9.73 2.14
CA ASP A 102 22.81 -9.10 2.79
C ASP A 102 23.59 -8.13 1.86
N ASN A 103 23.14 -7.98 0.61
CA ASN A 103 23.78 -7.12 -0.37
C ASN A 103 22.77 -6.22 -1.10
N LEU A 104 21.95 -5.53 -0.34
CA LEU A 104 21.05 -4.50 -0.85
C LEU A 104 21.82 -3.20 -1.10
N ARG A 105 21.59 -2.58 -2.26
CA ARG A 105 22.18 -1.28 -2.63
C ARG A 105 21.11 -0.24 -2.79
N GLU A 106 21.39 0.98 -2.35
CA GLU A 106 20.50 2.11 -2.60
C GLU A 106 20.37 2.34 -4.12
N GLN A 107 19.14 2.28 -4.61
CA GLN A 107 18.80 2.49 -6.02
C GLN A 107 18.33 3.91 -6.27
N ALA A 108 17.52 4.47 -5.34
CA ALA A 108 16.91 5.76 -5.51
C ALA A 108 16.49 6.38 -4.17
N PHE A 109 16.41 7.72 -4.17
CA PHE A 109 15.70 8.52 -3.19
C PHE A 109 14.44 9.07 -3.86
N VAL A 110 13.27 8.73 -3.33
CA VAL A 110 11.96 8.96 -3.97
C VAL A 110 10.99 9.65 -3.03
N GLY A 111 9.93 10.22 -3.57
CA GLY A 111 8.88 10.90 -2.82
C GLY A 111 7.50 10.72 -3.42
N GLU A 112 6.59 11.63 -3.09
CA GLU A 112 5.21 11.63 -3.60
C GLU A 112 5.16 11.49 -5.14
N ASN A 113 4.20 10.70 -5.64
CA ASN A 113 3.96 10.38 -7.06
C ASN A 113 5.03 9.48 -7.72
N TYR A 114 5.94 8.89 -6.95
CA TYR A 114 6.85 7.88 -7.48
C TYR A 114 6.22 6.48 -7.42
N ALA A 115 6.45 5.72 -8.49
CA ALA A 115 6.13 4.31 -8.58
C ALA A 115 7.44 3.49 -8.60
N ILE A 116 7.45 2.38 -7.86
CA ILE A 116 8.56 1.45 -7.75
C ILE A 116 8.06 0.09 -8.21
N LEU A 117 8.63 -0.44 -9.30
CA LEU A 117 8.31 -1.75 -9.86
C LEU A 117 9.36 -2.74 -9.40
N ILE A 118 8.93 -3.82 -8.78
CA ILE A 118 9.79 -4.84 -8.17
C ILE A 118 9.40 -6.21 -8.77
N PRO A 119 10.22 -6.75 -9.67
CA PRO A 119 9.99 -8.08 -10.22
C PRO A 119 10.12 -9.17 -9.14
N ALA A 120 9.40 -10.26 -9.32
CA ALA A 120 9.55 -11.48 -8.54
C ALA A 120 11.02 -11.89 -8.40
N GLY A 121 11.40 -12.40 -7.22
CA GLY A 121 12.78 -12.81 -6.92
C GLY A 121 13.74 -11.67 -6.59
N THR A 122 13.28 -10.41 -6.54
CA THR A 122 14.12 -9.25 -6.21
C THR A 122 14.07 -8.95 -4.73
N TRP A 123 15.20 -9.05 -4.03
CA TRP A 123 15.33 -8.55 -2.67
C TRP A 123 15.22 -7.04 -2.64
N HIS A 124 14.42 -6.51 -1.74
CA HIS A 124 14.20 -5.08 -1.63
C HIS A 124 13.87 -4.62 -0.21
N ASN A 125 14.07 -3.33 0.05
CA ASN A 125 13.64 -2.64 1.25
C ASN A 125 13.28 -1.18 0.93
N ILE A 126 12.23 -0.68 1.55
CA ILE A 126 11.80 0.72 1.47
C ILE A 126 11.93 1.34 2.85
N VAL A 127 12.83 2.28 2.97
CA VAL A 127 13.17 2.95 4.25
C VAL A 127 12.55 4.33 4.27
N ASN A 128 11.78 4.65 5.31
CA ASN A 128 11.31 6.02 5.51
C ASN A 128 12.49 6.95 5.82
N ALA A 129 12.78 7.84 4.90
CA ALA A 129 13.87 8.83 4.99
C ALA A 129 13.35 10.26 5.18
N GLY A 130 12.07 10.42 5.52
CA GLY A 130 11.43 11.70 5.82
C GLY A 130 11.25 11.95 7.32
N GLY A 131 10.74 13.13 7.64
CA GLY A 131 10.40 13.55 9.03
C GLY A 131 8.96 13.26 9.44
N GLN A 132 8.21 12.53 8.62
CA GLN A 132 6.81 12.16 8.85
C GLN A 132 6.57 10.70 8.42
N PRO A 133 5.46 10.07 8.81
CA PRO A 133 5.12 8.73 8.33
C PRO A 133 5.10 8.67 6.80
N LEU A 134 5.74 7.66 6.25
CA LEU A 134 5.72 7.39 4.81
C LEU A 134 4.42 6.66 4.47
N LYS A 135 3.60 7.27 3.62
CA LYS A 135 2.32 6.71 3.16
C LYS A 135 2.48 6.16 1.76
N LEU A 136 2.18 4.90 1.61
CA LEU A 136 2.26 4.22 0.33
C LEU A 136 1.16 3.16 0.18
N TYR A 137 0.90 2.76 -1.05
CA TYR A 137 0.14 1.55 -1.33
C TYR A 137 0.95 0.60 -2.20
N SER A 138 0.67 -0.69 -2.07
CA SER A 138 1.29 -1.73 -2.88
C SER A 138 0.24 -2.55 -3.62
N LEU A 139 0.55 -2.88 -4.87
CA LEU A 139 -0.15 -3.90 -5.64
C LEU A 139 0.75 -5.11 -5.77
N TYR A 140 0.25 -6.26 -5.36
CA TYR A 140 0.88 -7.57 -5.53
C TYR A 140 0.16 -8.36 -6.61
N ALA A 141 0.90 -9.03 -7.47
CA ALA A 141 0.38 -9.89 -8.52
C ALA A 141 1.21 -11.20 -8.61
N PRO A 142 0.63 -12.32 -8.17
CA PRO A 142 -0.67 -12.53 -7.50
C PRO A 142 -0.74 -11.99 -6.06
N THR A 143 -1.80 -12.36 -5.32
CA THR A 143 -2.00 -11.99 -3.91
C THR A 143 -0.88 -12.52 -3.02
N GLN A 144 -0.39 -11.68 -2.10
CA GLN A 144 0.75 -11.99 -1.23
C GLN A 144 0.34 -12.28 0.22
N HIS A 145 -0.61 -11.53 0.75
CA HIS A 145 -1.03 -11.63 2.15
C HIS A 145 -2.39 -12.32 2.27
N PRO A 146 -2.70 -12.93 3.42
CA PRO A 146 -4.04 -13.42 3.71
C PRO A 146 -5.12 -12.35 3.51
N PHE A 147 -6.34 -12.80 3.20
CA PHE A 147 -7.51 -11.92 3.16
C PHE A 147 -7.72 -11.26 4.54
N GLU A 148 -8.12 -9.98 4.52
CA GLU A 148 -8.32 -9.18 5.75
C GLU A 148 -7.06 -8.97 6.61
N THR A 149 -5.85 -9.13 6.08
CA THR A 149 -4.63 -8.81 6.81
C THR A 149 -4.64 -7.38 7.33
N VAL A 150 -4.45 -7.20 8.62
CA VAL A 150 -4.24 -5.91 9.29
C VAL A 150 -3.11 -6.04 10.31
N HIS A 151 -2.03 -5.30 10.07
CA HIS A 151 -0.90 -5.18 10.99
C HIS A 151 -0.82 -3.73 11.48
N PRO A 152 -1.27 -3.44 12.70
CA PRO A 152 -1.17 -2.09 13.28
C PRO A 152 0.26 -1.59 13.37
N THR A 153 1.22 -2.47 13.70
CA THR A 153 2.64 -2.17 13.86
C THR A 153 3.52 -3.01 12.95
N LYS A 154 4.82 -2.66 12.87
CA LYS A 154 5.81 -3.44 12.15
C LYS A 154 6.01 -4.81 12.80
N GLU A 155 6.02 -4.86 14.12
CA GLU A 155 6.18 -6.08 14.90
C GLU A 155 5.06 -7.09 14.57
N ASP A 156 3.82 -6.63 14.41
CA ASP A 156 2.69 -7.49 14.00
C ASP A 156 2.94 -8.12 12.62
N ALA A 157 3.51 -7.35 11.68
CA ALA A 157 3.83 -7.84 10.35
C ALA A 157 5.00 -8.85 10.35
N GLU A 158 5.97 -8.70 11.23
CA GLU A 158 7.11 -9.62 11.35
C GLU A 158 6.69 -10.97 11.94
N HIS A 159 5.70 -11.00 12.83
CA HIS A 159 5.17 -12.24 13.43
C HIS A 159 4.44 -13.13 12.41
N GLU A 160 3.81 -12.57 11.38
CA GLU A 160 3.13 -13.37 10.33
C GLU A 160 4.12 -14.19 9.48
N HIS A 161 5.37 -13.75 9.34
CA HIS A 161 6.39 -14.45 8.54
C HIS A 161 7.08 -15.62 9.27
N HIS A 162 6.76 -15.85 10.55
CA HIS A 162 7.39 -16.88 11.39
C HIS A 162 6.42 -17.99 11.85
N GLY A 163 5.18 -17.99 11.30
CA GLY A 163 4.15 -18.98 11.62
C GLY A 163 4.03 -20.10 10.58
#